data_7276aba61253bd8bedff1cfccdeec13c
#
_entry.id   7276aba61253bd8bedff1cfccdeec13c
#
_cell.length_a   1.000
_cell.length_b   1.000
_cell.length_c   1.000
_cell.angle_alpha   90.00
_cell.angle_beta   90.00
_cell.angle_gamma   90.00
#
_symmetry.space_group_name_H-M   'P 1'
#
loop_
_entity.id
_entity.type
_entity.pdbx_description
1 polymer ?
#
loop_
_entity_poly.entity_id
_entity_poly.type
_entity_poly.pdbx_seq_one_letter_code
_entity_poly.pdbx_strand_id
1 'polypeptide(L)'
;MRPECPELTLEPVRLPHTVKALPYNYCNENDYQKLSGYRREFFAPKEWEGRTVLLTFGAVAHDATVFCNGRRVFHHSCGYTAFTVDLTSALHLGQKNVVAVRCDSREDLNIPPFGGQMDFLTYGGICRAVCLDVKEPAYLRDIFIETKAEGGFRIYTATVGETVGCTLQAEIRSPSGSRAFYTGELSLPITGALNSVHPWSIEHPTLYTLTVRLIRPGTGGLPDRVLDEKSCRFGFRTLQFVAGGLYLNGQRVELRGLNRRQSYAYQGYAMPDSIQRLDAQLLKKQLGCNAVRLTAPPSPAFLDACDELGLLVFVEMPGWQHIGDDIWKAQALQNCREMVCQCRSHPSIFLWGVRVSGSADDESFYKRTNETVRRLDPTRPTAGTRSTRRSQLLEDVYAYTDYSYHGRGVGCEARTAVTPDTRKAISSASSRAPSSRPSPSTTSPTAWRRPCATPPSSTTPSLSRAWRAASAGA
;
A
#
# COMPACT_ATOMS: atom_id res chain seq x y z
N MET A 1 5.76 -5.31 -28.15
CA MET A 1 7.03 -5.80 -28.76
C MET A 1 6.65 -6.47 -30.06
N ARG A 2 7.20 -6.04 -31.17
CA ARG A 2 7.01 -6.71 -32.47
C ARG A 2 7.70 -8.08 -32.41
N PRO A 3 7.20 -9.13 -33.10
CA PRO A 3 7.77 -10.47 -33.09
C PRO A 3 9.22 -10.55 -33.60
N GLU A 4 9.71 -9.50 -34.23
CA GLU A 4 10.99 -9.46 -34.96
C GLU A 4 12.11 -8.72 -34.21
N CYS A 5 12.01 -8.53 -32.90
CA CYS A 5 13.10 -7.96 -32.14
C CYS A 5 14.22 -9.01 -32.00
N PRO A 6 15.46 -8.76 -32.53
CA PRO A 6 16.52 -9.76 -32.50
C PRO A 6 16.86 -10.09 -31.05
N GLU A 7 17.01 -11.38 -30.77
CA GLU A 7 17.51 -12.03 -29.53
C GLU A 7 17.79 -11.10 -28.35
N LEU A 8 16.71 -10.58 -27.74
CA LEU A 8 16.78 -10.01 -26.41
C LEU A 8 17.15 -11.16 -25.46
N THR A 9 18.33 -11.12 -24.90
CA THR A 9 18.79 -12.06 -23.89
C THR A 9 17.88 -11.90 -22.67
N LEU A 10 16.93 -12.81 -22.49
CA LEU A 10 16.02 -12.80 -21.35
C LEU A 10 16.70 -13.53 -20.20
N GLU A 11 16.87 -12.85 -19.09
CA GLU A 11 17.36 -13.45 -17.85
C GLU A 11 16.18 -13.94 -16.99
N PRO A 12 16.26 -15.15 -16.42
CA PRO A 12 15.26 -15.63 -15.48
C PRO A 12 15.32 -14.85 -14.18
N VAL A 13 14.19 -14.26 -13.76
CA VAL A 13 14.10 -13.49 -12.52
C VAL A 13 12.99 -14.03 -11.62
N ARG A 14 13.13 -13.83 -10.31
CA ARG A 14 12.09 -14.07 -9.30
C ARG A 14 11.43 -12.75 -8.94
N LEU A 15 10.11 -12.79 -8.71
CA LEU A 15 9.38 -11.65 -8.16
C LEU A 15 9.27 -11.78 -6.63
N PRO A 16 9.33 -10.64 -5.92
CA PRO A 16 9.58 -9.28 -6.40
C PRO A 16 10.98 -9.08 -6.99
N HIS A 17 11.12 -8.14 -7.94
CA HIS A 17 12.37 -7.92 -8.67
C HIS A 17 12.66 -6.43 -8.87
N THR A 18 13.91 -6.02 -8.70
CA THR A 18 14.43 -4.70 -9.08
C THR A 18 15.15 -4.76 -10.43
N VAL A 19 14.96 -3.74 -11.26
CA VAL A 19 15.56 -3.69 -12.61
C VAL A 19 17.09 -3.71 -12.61
N LYS A 20 17.70 -3.32 -11.50
CA LYS A 20 19.14 -3.36 -11.27
C LYS A 20 19.40 -3.55 -9.78
N ALA A 21 20.23 -4.52 -9.43
CA ALA A 21 20.80 -4.61 -8.09
C ALA A 21 21.80 -3.46 -7.92
N LEU A 22 21.52 -2.57 -6.97
CA LEU A 22 22.35 -1.40 -6.71
C LEU A 22 23.38 -1.71 -5.63
N PRO A 23 24.61 -1.19 -5.73
CA PRO A 23 25.59 -1.30 -4.68
C PRO A 23 25.09 -0.55 -3.42
N TYR A 24 25.62 -0.93 -2.26
CA TYR A 24 25.24 -0.29 -1.00
C TYR A 24 25.56 1.21 -0.96
N ASN A 25 26.62 1.60 -1.64
CA ASN A 25 27.07 2.99 -1.78
C ASN A 25 27.37 3.31 -3.24
N TYR A 26 27.37 4.58 -3.58
CA TYR A 26 27.80 5.11 -4.90
C TYR A 26 26.98 4.57 -6.07
N CYS A 27 25.66 4.58 -5.97
CA CYS A 27 24.79 4.30 -7.12
C CYS A 27 24.49 5.57 -7.91
N ASN A 28 24.38 5.42 -9.24
CA ASN A 28 23.93 6.48 -10.13
C ASN A 28 22.44 6.25 -10.47
N GLU A 29 21.65 7.32 -10.59
CA GLU A 29 20.24 7.25 -10.96
C GLU A 29 20.03 6.55 -12.31
N ASN A 30 20.93 6.73 -13.27
CA ASN A 30 20.92 6.05 -14.56
C ASN A 30 20.98 4.50 -14.45
N ASP A 31 21.42 3.96 -13.30
CA ASP A 31 21.47 2.52 -13.09
C ASP A 31 20.08 1.90 -12.99
N TYR A 32 19.09 2.63 -12.44
CA TYR A 32 17.73 2.15 -12.23
C TYR A 32 16.66 2.92 -13.01
N GLN A 33 16.97 4.11 -13.55
CA GLN A 33 16.06 4.87 -14.41
C GLN A 33 16.16 4.37 -15.87
N LYS A 34 15.40 3.35 -16.19
CA LYS A 34 15.43 2.71 -17.50
C LYS A 34 14.11 2.10 -17.93
N LEU A 35 14.02 1.80 -19.21
CA LEU A 35 12.94 1.00 -19.76
C LEU A 35 13.33 -0.48 -19.67
N SER A 36 12.45 -1.30 -19.07
CA SER A 36 12.65 -2.73 -18.88
C SER A 36 11.42 -3.52 -19.35
N GLY A 37 11.66 -4.75 -19.82
CA GLY A 37 10.59 -5.66 -20.22
C GLY A 37 10.58 -6.92 -19.37
N TYR A 38 9.42 -7.35 -18.93
CA TYR A 38 9.20 -8.64 -18.28
C TYR A 38 8.32 -9.49 -19.15
N ARG A 39 8.59 -10.79 -19.21
CA ARG A 39 7.83 -11.74 -20.02
C ARG A 39 7.60 -13.04 -19.27
N ARG A 40 6.35 -13.51 -19.29
CA ARG A 40 5.93 -14.78 -18.71
C ARG A 40 5.09 -15.57 -19.67
N GLU A 41 5.42 -16.85 -19.86
CA GLU A 41 4.57 -17.82 -20.52
C GLU A 41 3.81 -18.65 -19.49
N PHE A 42 2.55 -18.95 -19.79
CA PHE A 42 1.73 -19.86 -19.01
C PHE A 42 0.71 -20.54 -19.89
N PHE A 43 0.24 -21.71 -19.48
CA PHE A 43 -0.83 -22.43 -20.14
C PHE A 43 -2.18 -22.01 -19.52
N ALA A 44 -3.16 -21.63 -20.35
CA ALA A 44 -4.53 -21.36 -19.91
C ALA A 44 -5.39 -22.59 -20.23
N PRO A 45 -5.84 -23.34 -19.20
CA PRO A 45 -6.65 -24.53 -19.40
C PRO A 45 -8.01 -24.22 -20.06
N LYS A 46 -8.61 -25.19 -20.77
CA LYS A 46 -9.95 -25.03 -21.36
C LYS A 46 -11.05 -24.89 -20.31
N GLU A 47 -10.83 -25.43 -19.12
CA GLU A 47 -11.72 -25.35 -17.94
C GLU A 47 -11.94 -23.93 -17.45
N TRP A 48 -11.14 -22.95 -17.93
CA TRP A 48 -11.35 -21.54 -17.67
C TRP A 48 -12.40 -20.90 -18.58
N GLU A 49 -12.99 -21.65 -19.51
CA GLU A 49 -14.09 -21.17 -20.35
C GLU A 49 -15.25 -20.67 -19.46
N GLY A 50 -15.75 -19.46 -19.77
CA GLY A 50 -16.80 -18.83 -18.99
C GLY A 50 -16.34 -18.28 -17.62
N ARG A 51 -15.05 -18.31 -17.30
CA ARG A 51 -14.46 -17.71 -16.09
C ARG A 51 -13.86 -16.35 -16.38
N THR A 52 -13.70 -15.55 -15.34
CA THR A 52 -12.93 -14.30 -15.38
C THR A 52 -11.50 -14.55 -14.90
N VAL A 53 -10.52 -14.19 -15.70
CA VAL A 53 -9.09 -14.40 -15.38
C VAL A 53 -8.43 -13.06 -15.11
N LEU A 54 -8.03 -12.86 -13.85
CA LEU A 54 -7.47 -11.61 -13.33
C LEU A 54 -5.99 -11.78 -13.03
N LEU A 55 -5.18 -10.83 -13.48
CA LEU A 55 -3.76 -10.73 -13.12
C LEU A 55 -3.54 -9.50 -12.27
N THR A 56 -3.19 -9.68 -11.00
CA THR A 56 -2.96 -8.61 -10.04
C THR A 56 -1.48 -8.41 -9.81
N PHE A 57 -1.01 -7.17 -10.02
CA PHE A 57 0.33 -6.72 -9.68
C PHE A 57 0.28 -5.96 -8.35
N GLY A 58 1.08 -6.36 -7.38
CA GLY A 58 1.17 -5.67 -6.09
C GLY A 58 1.81 -4.28 -6.18
N ALA A 59 2.77 -4.10 -7.06
CA ALA A 59 3.32 -2.80 -7.50
C ALA A 59 4.31 -2.99 -8.65
N VAL A 60 4.31 -2.04 -9.59
CA VAL A 60 5.30 -1.94 -10.69
C VAL A 60 5.80 -0.50 -10.75
N ALA A 61 7.05 -0.27 -10.51
CA ALA A 61 7.60 1.08 -10.41
C ALA A 61 8.29 1.51 -11.73
N HIS A 62 7.82 2.60 -12.36
CA HIS A 62 6.73 3.50 -11.90
C HIS A 62 5.57 3.55 -12.88
N ASP A 63 5.84 3.29 -14.19
CA ASP A 63 4.84 3.23 -15.27
C ASP A 63 4.84 1.84 -15.89
N ALA A 64 3.67 1.22 -15.94
CA ALA A 64 3.50 -0.15 -16.40
C ALA A 64 2.50 -0.24 -17.55
N THR A 65 2.94 -0.81 -18.67
CA THR A 65 2.02 -1.23 -19.75
C THR A 65 2.02 -2.75 -19.83
N VAL A 66 0.84 -3.35 -19.70
CA VAL A 66 0.67 -4.80 -19.73
C VAL A 66 0.13 -5.25 -21.09
N PHE A 67 0.74 -6.28 -21.63
CA PHE A 67 0.34 -6.93 -22.89
C PHE A 67 0.01 -8.38 -22.61
N CYS A 68 -1.02 -8.90 -23.29
CA CYS A 68 -1.33 -10.32 -23.35
C CYS A 68 -1.40 -10.75 -24.82
N ASN A 69 -0.62 -11.77 -25.19
CA ASN A 69 -0.51 -12.27 -26.57
C ASN A 69 -0.25 -11.17 -27.62
N GLY A 70 0.59 -10.19 -27.28
CA GLY A 70 0.93 -9.04 -28.14
C GLY A 70 -0.07 -7.89 -28.11
N ARG A 71 -1.27 -8.06 -27.57
CA ARG A 71 -2.29 -7.02 -27.41
C ARG A 71 -2.05 -6.23 -26.12
N ARG A 72 -2.04 -4.88 -26.18
CA ARG A 72 -2.07 -4.03 -24.99
C ARG A 72 -3.40 -4.22 -24.27
N VAL A 73 -3.37 -4.61 -22.99
CA VAL A 73 -4.57 -4.88 -22.18
C VAL A 73 -4.75 -3.89 -21.03
N PHE A 74 -3.65 -3.29 -20.52
CA PHE A 74 -3.75 -2.36 -19.38
C PHE A 74 -2.57 -1.38 -19.34
N HIS A 75 -2.78 -0.25 -18.61
CA HIS A 75 -1.75 0.72 -18.28
C HIS A 75 -1.98 1.26 -16.87
N HIS A 76 -0.91 1.40 -16.10
CA HIS A 76 -0.95 1.91 -14.73
C HIS A 76 0.30 2.75 -14.42
N SER A 77 0.10 3.92 -13.80
CA SER A 77 1.16 4.89 -13.51
C SER A 77 1.23 5.19 -12.00
N CYS A 78 1.68 4.21 -11.22
CA CYS A 78 2.02 4.38 -9.81
C CYS A 78 2.92 3.24 -9.35
N GLY A 79 4.08 3.57 -8.80
CA GLY A 79 5.04 2.56 -8.32
C GLY A 79 4.72 1.95 -6.96
N TYR A 80 3.61 2.34 -6.32
CA TYR A 80 3.34 1.99 -4.92
C TYR A 80 1.98 1.35 -4.67
N THR A 81 1.10 1.35 -5.66
CA THR A 81 -0.25 0.79 -5.55
C THR A 81 -0.41 -0.46 -6.38
N ALA A 82 -1.30 -1.35 -5.92
CA ALA A 82 -1.66 -2.55 -6.64
C ALA A 82 -2.67 -2.23 -7.74
N PHE A 83 -2.62 -2.98 -8.83
CA PHE A 83 -3.61 -2.93 -9.90
C PHE A 83 -3.91 -4.32 -10.45
N THR A 84 -5.13 -4.49 -10.96
CA THR A 84 -5.62 -5.76 -11.50
C THR A 84 -5.98 -5.60 -12.96
N VAL A 85 -5.54 -6.54 -13.77
CA VAL A 85 -5.75 -6.61 -15.22
C VAL A 85 -6.67 -7.77 -15.54
N ASP A 86 -7.77 -7.52 -16.23
CA ASP A 86 -8.63 -8.56 -16.78
C ASP A 86 -8.00 -9.08 -18.08
N LEU A 87 -7.58 -10.34 -18.07
CA LEU A 87 -6.99 -11.04 -19.22
C LEU A 87 -8.01 -11.84 -20.02
N THR A 88 -9.24 -12.00 -19.53
CA THR A 88 -10.25 -12.95 -20.03
C THR A 88 -10.40 -12.91 -21.55
N SER A 89 -10.59 -11.73 -22.12
CA SER A 89 -10.80 -11.58 -23.57
C SER A 89 -9.52 -11.66 -24.43
N ALA A 90 -8.35 -11.69 -23.79
CA ALA A 90 -7.06 -11.72 -24.47
C ALA A 90 -6.40 -13.10 -24.42
N LEU A 91 -6.99 -14.06 -23.69
CA LEU A 91 -6.45 -15.42 -23.55
C LEU A 91 -6.90 -16.34 -24.68
N HIS A 92 -6.01 -17.24 -25.07
CA HIS A 92 -6.28 -18.38 -25.90
C HIS A 92 -6.37 -19.63 -25.01
N LEU A 93 -7.60 -20.12 -24.78
CA LEU A 93 -7.82 -21.28 -23.91
C LEU A 93 -7.31 -22.58 -24.56
N GLY A 94 -6.81 -23.51 -23.75
CA GLY A 94 -6.18 -24.74 -24.18
C GLY A 94 -4.80 -24.55 -24.82
N GLN A 95 -4.20 -23.37 -24.71
CA GLN A 95 -2.93 -23.01 -25.34
C GLN A 95 -1.97 -22.28 -24.38
N LYS A 96 -0.73 -22.16 -24.82
CA LYS A 96 0.24 -21.26 -24.19
C LYS A 96 -0.12 -19.81 -24.50
N ASN A 97 -0.06 -18.98 -23.47
CA ASN A 97 -0.25 -17.54 -23.54
C ASN A 97 0.99 -16.81 -23.03
N VAL A 98 1.18 -15.59 -23.49
CA VAL A 98 2.30 -14.75 -23.13
C VAL A 98 1.78 -13.46 -22.51
N VAL A 99 2.18 -13.19 -21.27
CA VAL A 99 2.06 -11.86 -20.66
C VAL A 99 3.41 -11.17 -20.75
N ALA A 100 3.41 -9.93 -21.23
CA ALA A 100 4.56 -9.05 -21.23
C ALA A 100 4.22 -7.74 -20.51
N VAL A 101 5.20 -7.22 -19.77
CA VAL A 101 5.07 -5.94 -19.04
C VAL A 101 6.21 -5.03 -19.47
N ARG A 102 5.87 -3.89 -20.06
CA ARG A 102 6.78 -2.77 -20.21
C ARG A 102 6.78 -2.01 -18.89
N CYS A 103 7.93 -1.95 -18.23
CA CYS A 103 8.15 -1.22 -17.00
C CYS A 103 9.09 -0.05 -17.29
N ASP A 104 8.59 1.17 -17.13
CA ASP A 104 9.37 2.39 -17.26
C ASP A 104 9.63 2.96 -15.86
N SER A 105 10.89 2.97 -15.44
CA SER A 105 11.30 3.48 -14.13
C SER A 105 11.97 4.85 -14.19
N ARG A 106 11.97 5.50 -15.36
CA ARG A 106 12.48 6.86 -15.52
C ARG A 106 11.54 7.85 -14.86
N GLU A 107 12.09 8.96 -14.40
CA GLU A 107 11.28 10.07 -13.89
C GLU A 107 10.45 10.69 -15.03
N ASP A 108 9.17 10.88 -14.77
CA ASP A 108 8.24 11.55 -15.67
C ASP A 108 7.50 12.64 -14.87
N LEU A 109 7.57 13.88 -15.37
CA LEU A 109 6.96 15.05 -14.72
C LEU A 109 5.44 14.96 -14.55
N ASN A 110 4.79 14.05 -15.29
CA ASN A 110 3.35 13.81 -15.22
C ASN A 110 2.96 12.67 -14.28
N ILE A 111 3.94 12.01 -13.64
CA ILE A 111 3.69 10.84 -12.78
C ILE A 111 4.15 11.14 -11.34
N PRO A 112 3.24 11.17 -10.34
CA PRO A 112 3.66 11.24 -8.95
C PRO A 112 4.54 10.02 -8.56
N PRO A 113 5.61 10.20 -7.80
CA PRO A 113 5.99 11.37 -6.99
C PRO A 113 6.82 12.43 -7.70
N PHE A 114 7.10 12.27 -8.99
CA PHE A 114 8.07 13.07 -9.74
C PHE A 114 7.56 14.51 -10.03
N GLY A 115 8.48 15.34 -10.48
CA GLY A 115 8.25 16.73 -10.89
C GLY A 115 9.13 17.76 -10.18
N GLY A 116 9.77 17.39 -9.09
CA GLY A 116 10.75 18.19 -8.35
C GLY A 116 12.00 17.39 -8.04
N GLN A 117 12.96 17.99 -7.37
CA GLN A 117 14.16 17.30 -6.94
C GLN A 117 13.82 16.24 -5.88
N MET A 118 14.12 14.98 -6.20
CA MET A 118 13.94 13.87 -5.27
C MET A 118 15.13 13.81 -4.31
N ASP A 119 14.87 13.58 -3.01
CA ASP A 119 15.89 13.40 -1.97
C ASP A 119 16.05 11.92 -1.57
N PHE A 120 15.53 11.02 -2.39
CA PHE A 120 15.57 9.57 -2.21
C PHE A 120 15.59 8.84 -3.55
N LEU A 121 16.12 7.62 -3.55
CA LEU A 121 16.20 6.78 -4.75
C LEU A 121 14.82 6.24 -5.15
N THR A 122 14.52 6.31 -6.44
CA THR A 122 13.26 5.89 -7.07
C THR A 122 13.49 4.62 -7.89
N TYR A 123 13.56 3.49 -7.20
CA TYR A 123 13.89 2.20 -7.82
C TYR A 123 12.81 1.75 -8.82
N GLY A 124 13.21 0.91 -9.78
CA GLY A 124 12.32 0.36 -10.81
C GLY A 124 12.13 -1.15 -10.72
N GLY A 125 11.07 -1.65 -11.37
CA GLY A 125 10.80 -3.07 -11.52
C GLY A 125 9.42 -3.51 -11.02
N ILE A 126 9.15 -4.82 -11.11
CA ILE A 126 7.98 -5.44 -10.49
C ILE A 126 8.30 -5.69 -9.02
N CYS A 127 8.04 -4.70 -8.17
CA CYS A 127 8.57 -4.63 -6.80
C CYS A 127 7.75 -5.41 -5.77
N ARG A 128 6.59 -5.95 -6.14
CA ARG A 128 5.75 -6.77 -5.26
C ARG A 128 5.25 -8.01 -6.00
N ALA A 129 4.59 -8.90 -5.28
CA ALA A 129 4.05 -10.12 -5.83
C ALA A 129 3.09 -9.89 -7.01
N VAL A 130 3.03 -10.87 -7.90
CA VAL A 130 2.05 -10.94 -9.00
C VAL A 130 1.27 -12.23 -8.85
N CYS A 131 -0.06 -12.11 -8.81
CA CYS A 131 -0.98 -13.23 -8.63
C CYS A 131 -1.94 -13.32 -9.81
N LEU A 132 -2.27 -14.54 -10.22
CA LEU A 132 -3.29 -14.81 -11.22
C LEU A 132 -4.45 -15.53 -10.51
N ASP A 133 -5.64 -14.96 -10.62
CA ASP A 133 -6.87 -15.47 -10.04
C ASP A 133 -7.86 -15.84 -11.15
N VAL A 134 -8.50 -16.99 -11.01
CA VAL A 134 -9.59 -17.44 -11.90
C VAL A 134 -10.88 -17.41 -11.09
N LYS A 135 -11.78 -16.52 -11.46
CA LYS A 135 -13.03 -16.24 -10.76
C LYS A 135 -14.24 -16.70 -11.55
N GLU A 136 -15.38 -16.87 -10.87
CA GLU A 136 -16.68 -16.88 -11.53
C GLU A 136 -16.90 -15.55 -12.25
N PRO A 137 -17.79 -15.48 -13.28
CA PRO A 137 -18.13 -14.20 -13.92
C PRO A 137 -18.67 -13.15 -12.95
N ALA A 138 -19.34 -13.61 -11.89
CA ALA A 138 -19.78 -12.76 -10.79
C ALA A 138 -18.89 -13.00 -9.56
N TYR A 139 -18.23 -11.95 -9.07
CA TYR A 139 -17.28 -12.05 -7.96
C TYR A 139 -17.24 -10.79 -7.09
N LEU A 140 -16.64 -10.92 -5.91
CA LEU A 140 -16.37 -9.81 -4.99
C LEU A 140 -15.09 -9.06 -5.43
N ARG A 141 -15.25 -7.82 -5.89
CA ARG A 141 -14.12 -6.95 -6.21
C ARG A 141 -13.45 -6.44 -4.94
N ASP A 142 -14.24 -5.98 -3.97
CA ASP A 142 -13.73 -5.38 -2.73
C ASP A 142 -14.63 -5.67 -1.54
N ILE A 143 -14.04 -5.71 -0.35
CA ILE A 143 -14.71 -5.76 0.94
C ILE A 143 -14.05 -4.75 1.88
N PHE A 144 -14.86 -4.04 2.67
CA PHE A 144 -14.39 -3.10 3.67
C PHE A 144 -15.27 -3.16 4.90
N ILE A 145 -14.68 -3.08 6.08
CA ILE A 145 -15.40 -3.07 7.34
C ILE A 145 -15.05 -1.81 8.15
N GLU A 146 -16.07 -1.02 8.45
CA GLU A 146 -16.03 0.03 9.47
C GLU A 146 -16.31 -0.57 10.83
N THR A 147 -15.58 -0.16 11.86
CA THR A 147 -15.73 -0.69 13.21
C THR A 147 -15.76 0.41 14.25
N LYS A 148 -16.35 0.09 15.42
CA LYS A 148 -16.28 0.88 16.64
C LYS A 148 -15.73 0.03 17.78
N ALA A 149 -15.06 0.64 18.75
CA ALA A 149 -14.46 -0.06 19.89
C ALA A 149 -15.50 -0.87 20.69
N GLU A 150 -16.75 -0.44 20.68
CA GLU A 150 -17.88 -1.08 21.39
C GLU A 150 -18.42 -2.32 20.68
N GLY A 151 -17.86 -2.68 19.50
CA GLY A 151 -18.26 -3.86 18.75
C GLY A 151 -19.20 -3.61 17.58
N GLY A 152 -19.69 -2.38 17.40
CA GLY A 152 -20.49 -1.99 16.23
C GLY A 152 -19.69 -2.06 14.94
N PHE A 153 -20.32 -2.47 13.83
CA PHE A 153 -19.65 -2.54 12.53
C PHE A 153 -20.61 -2.29 11.36
N ARG A 154 -20.02 -1.94 10.20
CA ARG A 154 -20.67 -1.90 8.88
C ARG A 154 -19.73 -2.53 7.85
N ILE A 155 -20.23 -3.49 7.07
CA ILE A 155 -19.49 -4.17 6.01
C ILE A 155 -20.01 -3.67 4.67
N TYR A 156 -19.10 -3.14 3.87
CA TYR A 156 -19.34 -2.70 2.50
C TYR A 156 -18.73 -3.71 1.54
N THR A 157 -19.41 -3.97 0.45
CA THR A 157 -18.94 -4.86 -0.61
C THR A 157 -19.05 -4.19 -1.95
N ALA A 158 -18.17 -4.55 -2.87
CA ALA A 158 -18.29 -4.21 -4.27
C ALA A 158 -18.19 -5.49 -5.10
N THR A 159 -19.14 -5.71 -5.99
CA THR A 159 -19.22 -6.88 -6.86
C THR A 159 -18.99 -6.50 -8.32
N VAL A 160 -18.68 -7.50 -9.14
CA VAL A 160 -18.58 -7.41 -10.59
C VAL A 160 -19.39 -8.54 -11.20
N GLY A 161 -19.93 -8.34 -12.42
CA GLY A 161 -20.68 -9.32 -13.17
C GLY A 161 -22.17 -9.38 -12.81
N GLU A 162 -22.85 -10.42 -13.30
CA GLU A 162 -24.28 -10.59 -13.10
C GLU A 162 -24.58 -11.16 -11.70
N THR A 163 -25.06 -10.29 -10.83
CA THR A 163 -25.31 -10.60 -9.41
C THR A 163 -26.78 -10.52 -9.01
N VAL A 164 -27.71 -10.40 -9.99
CA VAL A 164 -29.15 -10.40 -9.70
C VAL A 164 -29.54 -11.70 -8.99
N GLY A 165 -30.32 -11.56 -7.93
CA GLY A 165 -30.75 -12.67 -7.08
C GLY A 165 -29.66 -13.27 -6.17
N CYS A 166 -28.42 -12.77 -6.21
CA CYS A 166 -27.39 -13.17 -5.25
C CYS A 166 -27.58 -12.49 -3.90
N THR A 167 -27.07 -13.14 -2.85
CA THR A 167 -27.02 -12.63 -1.49
C THR A 167 -25.60 -12.63 -0.95
N LEU A 168 -25.38 -11.90 0.14
CA LEU A 168 -24.10 -11.87 0.84
C LEU A 168 -24.25 -12.61 2.18
N GLN A 169 -23.22 -13.40 2.50
CA GLN A 169 -23.01 -13.96 3.82
C GLN A 169 -21.66 -13.45 4.36
N ALA A 170 -21.70 -12.81 5.53
CA ALA A 170 -20.49 -12.39 6.23
C ALA A 170 -20.28 -13.24 7.47
N GLU A 171 -19.06 -13.74 7.65
CA GLU A 171 -18.60 -14.43 8.85
C GLU A 171 -17.54 -13.57 9.54
N ILE A 172 -17.75 -13.23 10.80
CA ILE A 172 -16.75 -12.62 11.66
C ILE A 172 -16.23 -13.67 12.64
N ARG A 173 -14.93 -13.94 12.59
CA ARG A 173 -14.25 -14.87 13.47
C ARG A 173 -13.34 -14.12 14.44
N SER A 174 -13.50 -14.38 15.73
CA SER A 174 -12.65 -13.85 16.79
C SER A 174 -11.31 -14.59 16.88
N PRO A 175 -10.31 -14.05 17.56
CA PRO A 175 -9.04 -14.76 17.84
C PRO A 175 -9.23 -16.06 18.63
N SER A 176 -10.25 -16.13 19.47
CA SER A 176 -10.62 -17.34 20.25
C SER A 176 -11.32 -18.41 19.42
N GLY A 177 -11.63 -18.11 18.13
CA GLY A 177 -12.33 -19.04 17.24
C GLY A 177 -13.84 -18.91 17.22
N SER A 178 -14.44 -18.06 18.05
CA SER A 178 -15.90 -17.79 18.02
C SER A 178 -16.30 -17.18 16.68
N ARG A 179 -17.46 -17.57 16.14
CA ARG A 179 -17.96 -17.13 14.83
C ARG A 179 -19.32 -16.48 14.96
N ALA A 180 -19.54 -15.40 14.24
CA ALA A 180 -20.83 -14.76 14.07
C ALA A 180 -21.13 -14.61 12.58
N PHE A 181 -22.37 -14.89 12.20
CA PHE A 181 -22.80 -14.88 10.80
C PHE A 181 -23.87 -13.81 10.60
N TYR A 182 -23.74 -13.13 9.47
CA TYR A 182 -24.66 -12.07 9.05
C TYR A 182 -25.00 -12.27 7.57
N THR A 183 -26.22 -11.96 7.20
CA THR A 183 -26.65 -11.97 5.79
C THR A 183 -27.05 -10.56 5.37
N GLY A 184 -26.94 -10.27 4.10
CA GLY A 184 -27.30 -8.97 3.57
C GLY A 184 -27.53 -8.98 2.06
N GLU A 185 -28.10 -7.88 1.60
CA GLU A 185 -28.28 -7.58 0.20
C GLU A 185 -27.02 -6.88 -0.37
N LEU A 186 -26.81 -6.99 -1.68
CA LEU A 186 -25.64 -6.38 -2.34
C LEU A 186 -25.68 -4.84 -2.36
N SER A 187 -26.88 -4.27 -2.33
CA SER A 187 -27.12 -2.81 -2.44
C SER A 187 -26.88 -2.05 -1.15
N LEU A 188 -26.84 -2.74 0.00
CA LEU A 188 -26.77 -2.14 1.33
C LEU A 188 -25.58 -2.70 2.12
N PRO A 189 -24.98 -1.89 3.01
CA PRO A 189 -23.98 -2.41 3.93
C PRO A 189 -24.61 -3.38 4.94
N ILE A 190 -23.92 -4.49 5.22
CA ILE A 190 -24.30 -5.37 6.31
C ILE A 190 -23.91 -4.68 7.62
N THR A 191 -24.88 -4.42 8.47
CA THR A 191 -24.69 -3.74 9.75
C THR A 191 -24.94 -4.69 10.91
N GLY A 192 -24.19 -4.52 12.00
CA GLY A 192 -24.34 -5.35 13.20
C GLY A 192 -23.48 -4.89 14.35
N ALA A 193 -23.52 -5.67 15.40
CA ALA A 193 -22.66 -5.51 16.56
C ALA A 193 -22.29 -6.89 17.13
N LEU A 194 -21.08 -7.00 17.66
CA LEU A 194 -20.63 -8.11 18.49
C LEU A 194 -20.60 -7.67 19.94
N ASN A 195 -21.15 -8.49 20.81
CA ASN A 195 -21.00 -8.30 22.25
C ASN A 195 -19.61 -8.75 22.72
N SER A 196 -19.05 -8.04 23.69
CA SER A 196 -17.80 -8.42 24.36
C SER A 196 -16.59 -8.55 23.42
N VAL A 197 -16.40 -7.55 22.55
CA VAL A 197 -15.19 -7.48 21.70
C VAL A 197 -13.97 -7.04 22.51
N HIS A 198 -12.78 -7.47 22.06
CA HIS A 198 -11.52 -6.93 22.53
C HIS A 198 -11.01 -5.90 21.50
N PRO A 199 -11.07 -4.60 21.79
CA PRO A 199 -10.63 -3.56 20.88
C PRO A 199 -9.14 -3.69 20.55
N TRP A 200 -8.80 -3.40 19.29
CA TRP A 200 -7.41 -3.30 18.85
C TRP A 200 -6.76 -2.04 19.47
N SER A 201 -5.62 -2.22 20.11
CA SER A 201 -4.82 -1.13 20.65
C SER A 201 -3.32 -1.34 20.41
N ILE A 202 -2.52 -0.36 20.79
CA ILE A 202 -1.06 -0.42 20.70
C ILE A 202 -0.47 -1.53 21.57
N GLU A 203 -1.07 -1.76 22.73
CA GLU A 203 -0.66 -2.74 23.74
C GLU A 203 -1.29 -4.10 23.51
N HIS A 204 -2.54 -4.12 23.03
CA HIS A 204 -3.35 -5.31 22.79
C HIS A 204 -3.88 -5.31 21.35
N PRO A 205 -3.05 -5.67 20.35
CA PRO A 205 -3.42 -5.59 18.93
C PRO A 205 -4.30 -6.77 18.50
N THR A 206 -5.50 -6.82 19.04
CA THR A 206 -6.46 -7.91 18.80
C THR A 206 -7.02 -7.84 17.39
N LEU A 207 -6.85 -8.90 16.61
CA LEU A 207 -7.30 -9.00 15.23
C LEU A 207 -8.41 -10.04 15.08
N TYR A 208 -9.45 -9.65 14.36
CA TYR A 208 -10.55 -10.49 13.89
C TYR A 208 -10.40 -10.77 12.41
N THR A 209 -11.07 -11.81 11.92
CA THR A 209 -11.15 -12.12 10.49
C THR A 209 -12.58 -11.93 10.01
N LEU A 210 -12.75 -11.13 8.97
CA LEU A 210 -13.98 -11.03 8.20
C LEU A 210 -13.83 -11.92 6.96
N THR A 211 -14.81 -12.77 6.70
CA THR A 211 -14.98 -13.51 5.44
C THR A 211 -16.33 -13.17 4.86
N VAL A 212 -16.37 -12.70 3.62
CA VAL A 212 -17.62 -12.43 2.89
C VAL A 212 -17.74 -13.39 1.73
N ARG A 213 -18.91 -14.02 1.60
CA ARG A 213 -19.27 -14.93 0.49
C ARG A 213 -20.37 -14.31 -0.35
N LEU A 214 -20.18 -14.34 -1.66
CA LEU A 214 -21.22 -14.05 -2.63
C LEU A 214 -21.93 -15.35 -2.97
N ILE A 215 -23.21 -15.43 -2.66
CA ILE A 215 -23.99 -16.66 -2.76
C ILE A 215 -25.10 -16.48 -3.78
N ARG A 216 -25.23 -17.44 -4.69
CA ARG A 216 -26.38 -17.60 -5.57
C ARG A 216 -27.29 -18.65 -4.95
N PRO A 217 -28.48 -18.28 -4.48
CA PRO A 217 -29.43 -19.23 -3.91
C PRO A 217 -29.81 -20.31 -4.92
N GLY A 218 -29.92 -21.54 -4.44
CA GLY A 218 -30.40 -22.65 -5.24
C GLY A 218 -31.89 -22.52 -5.57
N THR A 219 -32.30 -22.96 -6.73
CA THR A 219 -33.70 -23.02 -7.18
C THR A 219 -34.12 -24.47 -7.42
N GLY A 220 -35.37 -24.77 -7.19
CA GLY A 220 -35.90 -26.13 -7.48
C GLY A 220 -35.30 -27.25 -6.62
N GLY A 221 -34.89 -26.96 -5.39
CA GLY A 221 -34.27 -27.93 -4.48
C GLY A 221 -32.77 -28.12 -4.65
N LEU A 222 -32.13 -27.36 -5.53
CA LEU A 222 -30.67 -27.33 -5.64
C LEU A 222 -30.05 -26.55 -4.46
N PRO A 223 -28.84 -26.92 -4.00
CA PRO A 223 -28.15 -26.21 -2.92
C PRO A 223 -27.67 -24.82 -3.38
N ASP A 224 -27.52 -23.93 -2.41
CA ASP A 224 -26.88 -22.64 -2.61
C ASP A 224 -25.44 -22.81 -3.14
N ARG A 225 -25.05 -21.93 -4.06
CA ARG A 225 -23.71 -21.93 -4.65
C ARG A 225 -22.92 -20.71 -4.22
N VAL A 226 -21.78 -20.91 -3.60
CA VAL A 226 -20.79 -19.85 -3.35
C VAL A 226 -20.09 -19.53 -4.68
N LEU A 227 -20.28 -18.31 -5.16
CA LEU A 227 -19.65 -17.81 -6.40
C LEU A 227 -18.25 -17.29 -6.12
N ASP A 228 -18.06 -16.59 -5.02
CA ASP A 228 -16.76 -16.05 -4.61
C ASP A 228 -16.71 -15.86 -3.10
N GLU A 229 -15.48 -15.88 -2.57
CA GLU A 229 -15.19 -15.63 -1.18
C GLU A 229 -14.00 -14.68 -1.07
N LYS A 230 -14.10 -13.68 -0.18
CA LYS A 230 -13.02 -12.77 0.12
C LYS A 230 -12.88 -12.58 1.62
N SER A 231 -11.63 -12.53 2.10
CA SER A 231 -11.35 -12.38 3.53
C SER A 231 -10.36 -11.24 3.78
N CYS A 232 -10.50 -10.58 4.93
CA CYS A 232 -9.53 -9.64 5.47
C CYS A 232 -9.44 -9.73 6.99
N ARG A 233 -8.30 -9.34 7.54
CA ARG A 233 -8.16 -9.12 8.98
C ARG A 233 -8.53 -7.69 9.31
N PHE A 234 -9.07 -7.47 10.51
CA PHE A 234 -9.46 -6.15 10.99
C PHE A 234 -9.42 -6.09 12.51
N GLY A 235 -9.53 -4.90 13.09
CA GLY A 235 -9.65 -4.68 14.53
C GLY A 235 -10.82 -3.77 14.86
N PHE A 236 -11.52 -4.04 15.96
CA PHE A 236 -12.49 -3.10 16.50
C PHE A 236 -11.75 -1.94 17.17
N ARG A 237 -12.00 -0.72 16.75
CA ARG A 237 -11.38 0.47 17.34
C ARG A 237 -12.15 1.74 17.01
N THR A 238 -11.94 2.76 17.84
CA THR A 238 -12.41 4.13 17.60
C THR A 238 -11.21 5.07 17.65
N LEU A 239 -11.06 5.90 16.63
CA LEU A 239 -10.00 6.92 16.52
C LEU A 239 -10.61 8.31 16.55
N GLN A 240 -10.01 9.20 17.33
CA GLN A 240 -10.40 10.61 17.38
C GLN A 240 -9.16 11.49 17.44
N PHE A 241 -9.10 12.48 16.58
CA PHE A 241 -8.15 13.58 16.67
C PHE A 241 -8.91 14.85 17.05
N VAL A 242 -8.60 15.38 18.21
CA VAL A 242 -9.17 16.63 18.73
C VAL A 242 -8.04 17.61 19.09
N ALA A 243 -8.38 18.82 19.47
CA ALA A 243 -7.37 19.83 19.87
C ALA A 243 -6.41 19.35 20.96
N GLY A 244 -6.84 18.41 21.81
CA GLY A 244 -6.05 17.78 22.88
C GLY A 244 -5.14 16.63 22.42
N GLY A 245 -5.19 16.21 21.16
CA GLY A 245 -4.35 15.15 20.60
C GLY A 245 -5.11 13.97 20.00
N LEU A 246 -4.42 12.85 19.86
CA LEU A 246 -4.97 11.58 19.40
C LEU A 246 -5.56 10.78 20.55
N TYR A 247 -6.76 10.24 20.33
CA TYR A 247 -7.40 9.28 21.23
C TYR A 247 -7.70 7.99 20.46
N LEU A 248 -7.25 6.88 21.03
CA LEU A 248 -7.55 5.52 20.55
C LEU A 248 -8.40 4.83 21.61
N ASN A 249 -9.62 4.42 21.25
CA ASN A 249 -10.61 3.80 22.16
C ASN A 249 -10.86 4.64 23.44
N GLY A 250 -10.90 5.96 23.29
CA GLY A 250 -11.09 6.91 24.39
C GLY A 250 -9.84 7.20 25.22
N GLN A 251 -8.71 6.52 25.00
CA GLN A 251 -7.46 6.76 25.70
C GLN A 251 -6.55 7.67 24.87
N ARG A 252 -5.93 8.67 25.52
CA ARG A 252 -4.98 9.58 24.87
C ARG A 252 -3.71 8.84 24.51
N VAL A 253 -3.27 9.01 23.27
CA VAL A 253 -2.03 8.43 22.75
C VAL A 253 -1.03 9.53 22.44
N GLU A 254 0.17 9.39 22.96
CA GLU A 254 1.32 10.20 22.57
C GLU A 254 2.13 9.46 21.51
N LEU A 255 2.29 10.09 20.35
CA LEU A 255 2.98 9.45 19.21
C LEU A 255 4.50 9.57 19.35
N ARG A 256 5.18 8.43 19.25
CA ARG A 256 6.64 8.33 19.18
C ARG A 256 7.01 7.43 18.02
N GLY A 257 7.64 7.99 16.99
CA GLY A 257 7.86 7.24 15.77
C GLY A 257 8.94 7.80 14.86
N LEU A 258 9.13 7.12 13.77
CA LEU A 258 10.11 7.46 12.74
C LEU A 258 9.45 7.52 11.36
N ASN A 259 10.09 8.23 10.44
CA ASN A 259 9.77 8.13 9.03
C ASN A 259 10.45 6.89 8.45
N ARG A 260 9.73 6.10 7.67
CA ARG A 260 10.28 4.95 6.97
C ARG A 260 10.04 5.07 5.48
N ARG A 261 11.07 4.79 4.69
CA ARG A 261 10.97 4.53 3.26
C ARG A 261 11.17 3.05 2.99
N GLN A 262 10.36 2.48 2.09
CA GLN A 262 10.49 1.08 1.71
C GLN A 262 11.66 0.94 0.73
N SER A 263 12.83 0.63 1.26
CA SER A 263 14.01 0.28 0.44
C SER A 263 14.91 -0.68 1.20
N TYR A 264 15.60 -1.55 0.46
CA TYR A 264 16.53 -2.51 1.03
C TYR A 264 17.81 -2.60 0.18
N ALA A 265 18.93 -2.83 0.85
CA ALA A 265 20.24 -2.92 0.18
C ALA A 265 20.20 -3.91 -0.98
N TYR A 266 20.74 -3.54 -2.12
CA TYR A 266 20.80 -4.28 -3.39
C TYR A 266 19.45 -4.52 -4.09
N GLN A 267 18.34 -4.52 -3.38
CA GLN A 267 17.02 -4.90 -3.91
C GLN A 267 16.04 -3.72 -4.06
N GLY A 268 16.42 -2.53 -3.59
CA GLY A 268 15.56 -1.34 -3.69
C GLY A 268 14.16 -1.57 -3.16
N TYR A 269 13.13 -1.31 -3.97
CA TYR A 269 11.72 -1.52 -3.60
C TYR A 269 11.27 -2.99 -3.59
N ALA A 270 12.04 -3.89 -4.21
CA ALA A 270 11.76 -5.33 -4.21
C ALA A 270 12.13 -6.02 -2.88
N MET A 271 11.88 -5.33 -1.80
CA MET A 271 12.18 -5.74 -0.43
C MET A 271 11.32 -6.96 -0.03
N PRO A 272 11.93 -8.08 0.40
CA PRO A 272 11.21 -9.29 0.77
C PRO A 272 10.24 -9.09 1.95
N ASP A 273 9.14 -9.83 1.96
CA ASP A 273 8.11 -9.73 3.01
C ASP A 273 8.67 -10.01 4.41
N SER A 274 9.64 -10.93 4.54
CA SER A 274 10.33 -11.20 5.81
C SER A 274 11.07 -9.98 6.35
N ILE A 275 11.68 -9.19 5.46
CA ILE A 275 12.38 -7.96 5.84
C ILE A 275 11.38 -6.83 6.13
N GLN A 276 10.26 -6.77 5.40
CA GLN A 276 9.16 -5.84 5.71
C GLN A 276 8.65 -6.05 7.15
N ARG A 277 8.44 -7.32 7.53
CA ARG A 277 8.03 -7.71 8.89
C ARG A 277 9.12 -7.42 9.93
N LEU A 278 10.37 -7.66 9.59
CA LEU A 278 11.52 -7.37 10.45
C LEU A 278 11.61 -5.86 10.76
N ASP A 279 11.43 -4.99 9.77
CA ASP A 279 11.41 -3.53 9.98
C ASP A 279 10.35 -3.12 11.01
N ALA A 280 9.13 -3.64 10.90
CA ALA A 280 8.07 -3.36 11.86
C ALA A 280 8.44 -3.84 13.27
N GLN A 281 9.09 -5.02 13.39
CA GLN A 281 9.57 -5.54 14.68
C GLN A 281 10.68 -4.67 15.27
N LEU A 282 11.64 -4.23 14.43
CA LEU A 282 12.72 -3.33 14.86
C LEU A 282 12.16 -2.00 15.38
N LEU A 283 11.23 -1.39 14.64
CA LEU A 283 10.57 -0.15 15.06
C LEU A 283 9.85 -0.32 16.39
N LYS A 284 9.03 -1.36 16.53
CA LYS A 284 8.22 -1.58 17.74
C LYS A 284 9.04 -2.04 18.93
N LYS A 285 9.86 -3.09 18.77
CA LYS A 285 10.48 -3.82 19.89
C LYS A 285 11.86 -3.28 20.26
N GLN A 286 12.66 -2.83 19.29
CA GLN A 286 14.01 -2.36 19.57
C GLN A 286 14.09 -0.85 19.73
N LEU A 287 13.37 -0.09 18.92
CA LEU A 287 13.36 1.37 18.96
C LEU A 287 12.25 1.95 19.83
N GLY A 288 11.33 1.12 20.34
CA GLY A 288 10.24 1.56 21.22
C GLY A 288 9.23 2.48 20.55
N CYS A 289 9.15 2.48 19.22
CA CYS A 289 8.17 3.27 18.48
C CYS A 289 6.76 2.72 18.68
N ASN A 290 5.77 3.63 18.76
CA ASN A 290 4.36 3.28 18.67
C ASN A 290 3.71 3.77 17.38
N ALA A 291 4.45 4.53 16.56
CA ALA A 291 3.98 5.04 15.29
C ALA A 291 5.10 5.03 14.23
N VAL A 292 4.69 4.98 12.95
CA VAL A 292 5.58 5.14 11.79
C VAL A 292 4.87 5.97 10.72
N ARG A 293 5.61 6.88 10.08
CA ARG A 293 5.12 7.63 8.91
C ARG A 293 5.73 7.07 7.63
N LEU A 294 4.90 6.93 6.60
CA LEU A 294 5.26 6.42 5.28
C LEU A 294 4.84 7.43 4.22
N THR A 295 5.75 7.80 3.34
CA THR A 295 5.51 8.79 2.28
C THR A 295 4.90 8.19 1.00
N ALA A 296 4.56 6.92 1.02
CA ALA A 296 3.85 6.19 -0.03
C ALA A 296 3.22 4.90 0.56
N PRO A 297 2.22 4.32 -0.10
CA PRO A 297 1.60 3.06 0.32
C PRO A 297 2.63 1.93 0.47
N PRO A 298 2.71 1.28 1.65
CA PRO A 298 3.69 0.22 1.89
C PRO A 298 3.25 -1.13 1.34
N SER A 299 4.15 -2.12 1.44
CA SER A 299 3.82 -3.53 1.22
C SER A 299 2.75 -4.00 2.21
N PRO A 300 1.79 -4.86 1.78
CA PRO A 300 0.83 -5.50 2.68
C PRO A 300 1.50 -6.21 3.86
N ALA A 301 2.63 -6.90 3.64
CA ALA A 301 3.36 -7.60 4.70
C ALA A 301 3.87 -6.67 5.82
N PHE A 302 4.19 -5.41 5.50
CA PHE A 302 4.54 -4.42 6.51
C PHE A 302 3.31 -3.98 7.34
N LEU A 303 2.17 -3.72 6.67
CA LEU A 303 0.93 -3.36 7.35
C LEU A 303 0.40 -4.51 8.23
N ASP A 304 0.44 -5.74 7.72
CA ASP A 304 0.11 -6.93 8.50
C ASP A 304 0.93 -7.03 9.79
N ALA A 305 2.24 -6.76 9.69
CA ALA A 305 3.11 -6.76 10.86
C ALA A 305 2.79 -5.60 11.81
N CYS A 306 2.44 -4.42 11.29
CA CYS A 306 2.01 -3.28 12.12
C CYS A 306 0.70 -3.59 12.85
N ASP A 307 -0.25 -4.24 12.18
CA ASP A 307 -1.51 -4.68 12.78
C ASP A 307 -1.28 -5.68 13.93
N GLU A 308 -0.38 -6.64 13.74
CA GLU A 308 -0.04 -7.68 14.70
C GLU A 308 0.77 -7.15 15.90
N LEU A 309 1.55 -6.09 15.69
CA LEU A 309 2.44 -5.53 16.71
C LEU A 309 1.86 -4.32 17.46
N GLY A 310 0.72 -3.79 17.02
CA GLY A 310 0.18 -2.55 17.57
C GLY A 310 1.05 -1.34 17.23
N LEU A 311 1.51 -1.22 15.98
CA LEU A 311 2.28 -0.09 15.50
C LEU A 311 1.38 0.79 14.62
N LEU A 312 1.11 2.02 15.06
CA LEU A 312 0.29 2.98 14.32
C LEU A 312 0.98 3.43 13.03
N VAL A 313 0.23 3.57 11.95
CA VAL A 313 0.77 3.91 10.63
C VAL A 313 0.11 5.16 10.06
N PHE A 314 0.89 6.17 9.76
CA PHE A 314 0.50 7.33 8.96
C PHE A 314 0.96 7.10 7.52
N VAL A 315 0.02 6.90 6.59
CA VAL A 315 0.30 6.66 5.16
C VAL A 315 -0.03 7.89 4.36
N GLU A 316 0.91 8.36 3.55
CA GLU A 316 0.73 9.50 2.65
C GLU A 316 0.58 9.06 1.19
N MET A 317 -0.15 9.86 0.42
CA MET A 317 -0.20 9.73 -1.03
C MET A 317 1.19 9.92 -1.64
N PRO A 318 1.54 9.19 -2.71
CA PRO A 318 2.80 9.41 -3.42
C PRO A 318 2.93 10.85 -3.93
N GLY A 319 4.04 11.51 -3.59
CA GLY A 319 4.34 12.88 -3.99
C GLY A 319 5.45 13.48 -3.14
N TRP A 320 6.25 14.38 -3.72
CA TRP A 320 7.36 15.01 -3.03
C TRP A 320 7.57 16.46 -3.50
N GLN A 321 7.25 17.44 -2.64
CA GLN A 321 7.49 18.88 -2.78
C GLN A 321 6.89 19.56 -4.06
N HIS A 322 6.34 18.79 -4.98
CA HIS A 322 5.86 19.26 -6.28
C HIS A 322 4.37 18.93 -6.47
N ILE A 323 3.66 19.87 -7.11
CA ILE A 323 2.32 19.65 -7.67
C ILE A 323 2.43 20.00 -9.15
N GLY A 324 2.13 19.03 -10.02
CA GLY A 324 2.14 19.22 -11.46
C GLY A 324 0.86 19.83 -12.00
N ASP A 325 0.69 19.68 -13.30
CA ASP A 325 -0.49 20.12 -14.04
C ASP A 325 -1.75 19.27 -13.76
N ASP A 326 -2.80 19.44 -14.54
CA ASP A 326 -4.06 18.71 -14.36
C ASP A 326 -3.92 17.20 -14.60
N ILE A 327 -3.00 16.78 -15.48
CA ILE A 327 -2.71 15.35 -15.73
C ILE A 327 -2.08 14.75 -14.48
N TRP A 328 -1.06 15.39 -13.95
CA TRP A 328 -0.40 14.98 -12.71
C TRP A 328 -1.38 14.92 -11.53
N LYS A 329 -2.24 15.97 -11.37
CA LYS A 329 -3.25 16.03 -10.31
C LYS A 329 -4.30 14.93 -10.43
N ALA A 330 -4.73 14.61 -11.66
CA ALA A 330 -5.65 13.50 -11.91
C ALA A 330 -5.04 12.16 -11.51
N GLN A 331 -3.77 11.92 -11.87
CA GLN A 331 -3.04 10.72 -11.48
C GLN A 331 -2.84 10.65 -9.96
N ALA A 332 -2.47 11.76 -9.32
CA ALA A 332 -2.32 11.85 -7.87
C ALA A 332 -3.62 11.53 -7.13
N LEU A 333 -4.77 12.00 -7.66
CA LEU A 333 -6.09 11.70 -7.11
C LEU A 333 -6.43 10.21 -7.26
N GLN A 334 -6.06 9.59 -8.38
CA GLN A 334 -6.21 8.14 -8.58
C GLN A 334 -5.33 7.36 -7.60
N ASN A 335 -4.08 7.77 -7.40
CA ASN A 335 -3.17 7.16 -6.43
C ASN A 335 -3.71 7.25 -4.99
N CYS A 336 -4.38 8.37 -4.63
CA CYS A 336 -5.09 8.50 -3.36
C CYS A 336 -6.21 7.45 -3.20
N ARG A 337 -7.02 7.25 -4.24
CA ARG A 337 -8.10 6.24 -4.20
C ARG A 337 -7.55 4.83 -3.99
N GLU A 338 -6.53 4.48 -4.78
CA GLU A 338 -5.89 3.17 -4.71
C GLU A 338 -5.24 2.94 -3.34
N MET A 339 -4.53 3.94 -2.82
CA MET A 339 -3.94 3.90 -1.47
C MET A 339 -4.98 3.56 -0.41
N VAL A 340 -6.10 4.27 -0.38
CA VAL A 340 -7.14 4.04 0.62
C VAL A 340 -7.80 2.68 0.42
N CYS A 341 -8.23 2.35 -0.79
CA CYS A 341 -8.91 1.10 -1.07
C CYS A 341 -8.07 -0.13 -0.71
N GLN A 342 -6.77 -0.11 -1.00
CA GLN A 342 -5.92 -1.26 -0.69
C GLN A 342 -5.52 -1.37 0.78
N CYS A 343 -5.56 -0.25 1.54
CA CYS A 343 -5.01 -0.23 2.90
C CYS A 343 -6.07 -0.07 4.00
N ARG A 344 -7.30 0.36 3.70
CA ARG A 344 -8.31 0.77 4.70
C ARG A 344 -8.79 -0.32 5.65
N SER A 345 -8.56 -1.60 5.36
CA SER A 345 -8.90 -2.70 6.28
C SER A 345 -7.89 -2.88 7.42
N HIS A 346 -6.71 -2.26 7.35
CA HIS A 346 -5.68 -2.37 8.38
C HIS A 346 -5.98 -1.49 9.59
N PRO A 347 -6.19 -2.05 10.80
CA PRO A 347 -6.48 -1.25 12.00
C PRO A 347 -5.29 -0.40 12.46
N SER A 348 -4.06 -0.73 12.10
CA SER A 348 -2.86 0.05 12.42
C SER A 348 -2.84 1.43 11.75
N ILE A 349 -3.47 1.60 10.58
CA ILE A 349 -3.53 2.91 9.92
C ILE A 349 -4.43 3.86 10.72
N PHE A 350 -3.87 4.95 11.21
CA PHE A 350 -4.58 5.93 12.01
C PHE A 350 -4.79 7.28 11.31
N LEU A 351 -4.07 7.55 10.22
CA LEU A 351 -4.07 8.84 9.57
C LEU A 351 -3.79 8.68 8.06
N TRP A 352 -4.59 9.37 7.23
CA TRP A 352 -4.39 9.43 5.78
C TRP A 352 -3.70 10.74 5.40
N GLY A 353 -2.54 10.67 4.76
CA GLY A 353 -1.86 11.79 4.16
C GLY A 353 -2.42 12.10 2.78
N VAL A 354 -3.17 13.17 2.68
CA VAL A 354 -3.90 13.56 1.46
C VAL A 354 -3.31 14.79 0.78
N ARG A 355 -2.15 15.23 1.25
CA ARG A 355 -1.36 16.32 0.72
C ARG A 355 0.02 15.83 0.35
N VAL A 356 0.56 16.32 -0.75
CA VAL A 356 1.94 16.06 -1.15
C VAL A 356 2.88 16.68 -0.14
N SER A 357 3.75 15.86 0.44
CA SER A 357 4.67 16.28 1.49
C SER A 357 5.56 17.47 1.05
N GLY A 358 5.49 18.57 1.79
CA GLY A 358 6.32 19.76 1.54
C GLY A 358 5.93 20.61 0.35
N SER A 359 4.80 20.34 -0.32
CA SER A 359 4.34 21.12 -1.46
C SER A 359 3.74 22.47 -1.08
N ALA A 360 3.60 23.36 -2.07
CA ALA A 360 2.81 24.59 -1.97
C ALA A 360 1.33 24.31 -1.69
N ASP A 361 0.58 25.34 -1.31
CA ASP A 361 -0.88 25.28 -1.18
C ASP A 361 -1.54 25.22 -2.56
N ASP A 362 -2.53 24.34 -2.72
CA ASP A 362 -3.46 24.28 -3.83
C ASP A 362 -4.84 23.88 -3.29
N GLU A 363 -5.67 24.88 -3.06
CA GLU A 363 -6.97 24.70 -2.41
C GLU A 363 -7.88 23.74 -3.17
N SER A 364 -7.98 23.92 -4.48
CA SER A 364 -8.86 23.13 -5.33
C SER A 364 -8.47 21.66 -5.38
N PHE A 365 -7.19 21.39 -5.51
CA PHE A 365 -6.65 20.05 -5.55
C PHE A 365 -6.79 19.35 -4.19
N TYR A 366 -6.41 20.02 -3.10
CA TYR A 366 -6.47 19.41 -1.76
C TYR A 366 -7.89 19.27 -1.20
N LYS A 367 -8.85 20.10 -1.61
CA LYS A 367 -10.28 19.81 -1.35
C LYS A 367 -10.69 18.48 -1.99
N ARG A 368 -10.33 18.25 -3.24
CA ARG A 368 -10.67 17.00 -3.97
C ARG A 368 -10.02 15.77 -3.35
N THR A 369 -8.75 15.83 -2.92
CA THR A 369 -8.08 14.69 -2.27
C THR A 369 -8.72 14.37 -0.92
N ASN A 370 -9.01 15.39 -0.09
CA ASN A 370 -9.70 15.24 1.18
C ASN A 370 -11.09 14.60 1.02
N GLU A 371 -11.92 15.13 0.13
CA GLU A 371 -13.27 14.62 -0.14
C GLU A 371 -13.23 13.17 -0.63
N THR A 372 -12.27 12.85 -1.51
CA THR A 372 -12.10 11.49 -2.04
C THR A 372 -11.79 10.51 -0.92
N VAL A 373 -10.84 10.84 -0.05
CA VAL A 373 -10.43 9.95 1.03
C VAL A 373 -11.52 9.81 2.08
N ARG A 374 -12.16 10.90 2.53
CA ARG A 374 -13.26 10.85 3.50
C ARG A 374 -14.46 10.03 3.02
N ARG A 375 -14.75 10.04 1.72
CA ARG A 375 -15.81 9.21 1.12
C ARG A 375 -15.45 7.73 1.10
N LEU A 376 -14.17 7.39 0.91
CA LEU A 376 -13.70 6.00 0.85
C LEU A 376 -13.46 5.40 2.23
N ASP A 377 -13.11 6.22 3.20
CA ASP A 377 -12.88 5.84 4.59
C ASP A 377 -13.21 7.00 5.55
N PRO A 378 -14.45 7.06 6.07
CA PRO A 378 -14.86 8.08 7.03
C PRO A 378 -14.36 7.82 8.45
N THR A 379 -13.70 6.68 8.71
CA THR A 379 -13.30 6.26 10.07
C THR A 379 -11.97 6.83 10.52
N ARG A 380 -11.20 7.39 9.59
CA ARG A 380 -9.88 7.95 9.85
C ARG A 380 -9.80 9.41 9.44
N PRO A 381 -9.13 10.26 10.24
CA PRO A 381 -8.89 11.64 9.87
C PRO A 381 -7.89 11.74 8.72
N THR A 382 -7.95 12.88 8.04
CA THR A 382 -6.99 13.27 6.99
C THR A 382 -5.93 14.21 7.54
N ALA A 383 -4.72 14.16 6.99
CA ALA A 383 -3.62 15.04 7.30
C ALA A 383 -2.86 15.45 6.04
N GLY A 384 -2.02 16.45 6.18
CA GLY A 384 -1.08 16.85 5.14
C GLY A 384 0.20 17.39 5.73
N THR A 385 1.33 16.81 5.34
CA THR A 385 2.64 17.21 5.82
C THR A 385 3.14 18.46 5.11
N ARG A 386 3.48 19.48 5.86
CA ARG A 386 3.96 20.80 5.42
C ARG A 386 5.32 21.12 6.02
N SER A 387 6.10 21.89 5.31
CA SER A 387 7.32 22.55 5.80
C SER A 387 7.19 24.07 5.90
N THR A 388 6.11 24.64 5.34
CA THR A 388 5.85 26.09 5.37
C THR A 388 4.88 26.42 6.49
N ARG A 389 5.27 27.40 7.33
CA ARG A 389 4.39 27.94 8.36
C ARG A 389 3.17 28.62 7.77
N ARG A 390 2.02 28.52 8.48
CA ARG A 390 0.73 29.16 8.12
C ARG A 390 0.15 28.70 6.77
N SER A 391 0.63 27.55 6.25
CA SER A 391 0.02 26.90 5.11
C SER A 391 -1.44 26.56 5.40
N GLN A 392 -2.28 26.61 4.37
CA GLN A 392 -3.71 26.37 4.46
C GLN A 392 -4.04 24.98 5.06
N LEU A 393 -5.02 24.94 5.97
CA LEU A 393 -5.49 23.71 6.61
C LEU A 393 -6.86 23.33 6.08
N LEU A 394 -6.90 22.33 5.21
CA LEU A 394 -8.13 21.71 4.68
C LEU A 394 -8.40 20.35 5.30
N GLU A 395 -7.37 19.73 5.84
CA GLU A 395 -7.37 18.42 6.48
C GLU A 395 -7.88 18.52 7.94
N ASP A 396 -8.09 17.37 8.56
CA ASP A 396 -8.51 17.27 9.96
C ASP A 396 -7.34 17.53 10.93
N VAL A 397 -6.11 17.15 10.51
CA VAL A 397 -4.89 17.26 11.31
C VAL A 397 -3.85 18.07 10.54
N TYR A 398 -3.28 19.07 11.21
CA TYR A 398 -2.14 19.83 10.69
C TYR A 398 -0.85 19.07 10.97
N ALA A 399 -0.28 18.42 9.97
CA ALA A 399 1.01 17.75 10.08
C ALA A 399 2.14 18.70 9.62
N TYR A 400 3.16 18.89 10.45
CA TYR A 400 4.24 19.84 10.21
C TYR A 400 5.60 19.19 10.34
N THR A 401 6.49 19.49 9.39
CA THR A 401 7.90 19.12 9.47
C THR A 401 8.66 20.26 10.11
N ASP A 402 9.11 20.06 11.34
CA ASP A 402 9.82 21.03 12.14
C ASP A 402 11.33 20.91 11.91
N TYR A 403 11.93 21.98 11.37
CA TYR A 403 13.38 22.10 11.16
C TYR A 403 14.06 23.05 12.15
N SER A 404 13.37 23.48 13.19
CA SER A 404 13.88 24.48 14.14
C SER A 404 14.89 23.92 15.15
N TYR A 405 14.99 22.61 15.27
CA TYR A 405 15.94 21.98 16.20
C TYR A 405 17.39 22.07 15.72
N HIS A 406 18.21 22.79 16.47
CA HIS A 406 19.64 22.98 16.18
C HIS A 406 20.57 22.36 17.24
N GLY A 407 20.11 21.31 17.92
CA GLY A 407 20.90 20.60 18.94
C GLY A 407 20.85 21.22 20.35
N ARG A 408 20.08 22.26 20.55
CA ARG A 408 19.87 22.92 21.86
C ARG A 408 18.40 23.25 22.06
N GLY A 409 17.85 22.97 23.25
CA GLY A 409 16.46 23.27 23.59
C GLY A 409 15.47 22.15 23.36
N VAL A 410 14.17 22.42 23.52
CA VAL A 410 13.07 21.44 23.47
C VAL A 410 12.66 21.08 22.04
N GLY A 411 13.17 21.77 21.03
CA GLY A 411 13.17 21.36 19.63
C GLY A 411 11.84 21.35 18.88
N CYS A 412 10.78 22.02 19.40
CA CYS A 412 9.53 22.17 18.67
C CYS A 412 9.08 23.61 18.61
N GLU A 413 8.65 24.06 17.44
CA GLU A 413 8.03 25.38 17.27
C GLU A 413 6.69 25.47 18.02
N ALA A 414 6.41 26.66 18.54
CA ALA A 414 5.12 26.92 19.19
C ALA A 414 3.98 26.74 18.17
N ARG A 415 2.89 26.09 18.56
CA ARG A 415 1.72 25.82 17.72
C ARG A 415 1.21 27.09 17.03
N THR A 416 1.13 28.20 17.77
CA THR A 416 0.66 29.50 17.24
C THR A 416 1.58 30.12 16.20
N ALA A 417 2.86 29.75 16.17
CA ALA A 417 3.79 30.15 15.13
C ALA A 417 3.58 29.35 13.83
N VAL A 418 3.24 28.07 13.98
CA VAL A 418 3.10 27.11 12.86
C VAL A 418 1.74 27.24 12.17
N THR A 419 0.64 27.31 12.94
CA THR A 419 -0.72 27.42 12.39
C THR A 419 -1.57 28.42 13.18
N PRO A 420 -2.39 29.23 12.50
CA PRO A 420 -3.38 30.09 13.16
C PRO A 420 -4.59 29.31 13.69
N ASP A 421 -4.85 28.11 13.17
CA ASP A 421 -6.00 27.31 13.60
C ASP A 421 -5.65 26.47 14.83
N THR A 422 -6.11 26.97 15.98
CA THR A 422 -5.91 26.30 17.27
C THR A 422 -7.01 25.29 17.62
N ARG A 423 -8.07 25.17 16.81
CA ARG A 423 -9.22 24.28 17.05
C ARG A 423 -8.95 22.87 16.60
N LYS A 424 -8.10 22.70 15.59
CA LYS A 424 -7.74 21.38 15.04
C LYS A 424 -6.44 20.86 15.68
N ALA A 425 -6.24 19.57 15.64
CA ALA A 425 -5.03 18.92 16.13
C ALA A 425 -3.82 19.29 15.26
N ILE A 426 -2.65 19.37 15.90
CA ILE A 426 -1.36 19.48 15.24
C ILE A 426 -0.51 18.26 15.58
N SER A 427 0.23 17.75 14.62
CA SER A 427 1.19 16.67 14.79
C SER A 427 2.53 17.03 14.15
N SER A 428 3.65 16.78 14.84
CA SER A 428 4.96 16.81 14.19
C SER A 428 5.10 15.59 13.30
N ALA A 429 5.20 15.80 11.99
CA ALA A 429 5.37 14.73 11.00
C ALA A 429 6.85 14.34 10.86
N SER A 430 7.75 15.25 11.14
CA SER A 430 9.21 15.04 11.11
C SER A 430 9.90 16.17 11.88
N SER A 431 10.94 15.84 12.61
CA SER A 431 11.90 16.82 13.10
C SER A 431 13.29 16.40 12.63
N ARG A 432 14.07 17.35 12.13
CA ARG A 432 15.43 17.07 11.70
C ARG A 432 16.34 17.07 12.93
N ALA A 433 16.90 15.90 13.29
CA ALA A 433 18.11 15.89 14.07
C ALA A 433 19.22 16.60 13.26
N PRO A 434 20.09 17.43 13.86
CA PRO A 434 21.19 18.01 13.14
C PRO A 434 22.00 16.89 12.51
N SER A 435 22.11 16.87 11.17
CA SER A 435 23.11 16.06 10.52
C SER A 435 24.44 16.58 10.98
N SER A 436 25.10 15.88 11.90
CA SER A 436 26.53 16.01 12.04
C SER A 436 27.10 15.68 10.66
N ARG A 437 27.52 16.68 9.89
CA ARG A 437 28.41 16.44 8.76
C ARG A 437 29.57 15.65 9.34
N PRO A 438 29.91 14.45 8.85
CA PRO A 438 31.18 13.85 9.20
C PRO A 438 32.24 14.85 8.77
N SER A 439 33.04 15.30 9.75
CA SER A 439 34.26 16.07 9.44
C SER A 439 35.09 15.22 8.45
N PRO A 440 35.75 15.83 7.47
CA PRO A 440 36.55 15.09 6.48
C PRO A 440 37.82 14.43 7.03
N SER A 441 37.95 14.26 8.32
CA SER A 441 39.14 13.67 8.93
C SER A 441 38.76 12.78 10.11
N THR A 442 38.39 11.55 9.80
CA THR A 442 38.72 10.36 10.60
C THR A 442 38.38 9.13 9.78
N THR A 443 39.36 8.70 9.02
CA THR A 443 39.52 7.32 8.59
C THR A 443 39.65 6.44 9.83
N SER A 444 38.60 5.74 10.20
CA SER A 444 38.68 4.55 11.04
C SER A 444 37.65 3.56 10.57
N PRO A 445 38.07 2.42 9.97
CA PRO A 445 37.16 1.36 9.56
C PRO A 445 37.02 0.39 10.73
N THR A 446 36.22 0.76 11.71
CA THR A 446 35.85 -0.19 12.76
C THR A 446 34.38 -0.08 13.02
N ALA A 447 33.78 -1.20 12.79
CA ALA A 447 32.49 -1.64 13.25
C ALA A 447 31.42 -1.80 12.19
N TRP A 448 30.87 -2.95 12.28
CA TRP A 448 29.76 -3.66 11.69
C TRP A 448 30.17 -4.70 10.63
N ARG A 449 31.16 -5.53 10.96
CA ARG A 449 31.16 -6.91 10.47
C ARG A 449 30.12 -7.69 11.29
N ARG A 450 28.92 -7.89 10.76
CA ARG A 450 28.10 -9.04 11.14
C ARG A 450 28.48 -10.20 10.23
N PRO A 451 28.73 -11.41 10.79
CA PRO A 451 28.98 -12.58 9.95
C PRO A 451 27.74 -12.90 9.14
N CYS A 452 27.91 -13.13 7.84
CA CYS A 452 26.94 -13.81 7.01
C CYS A 452 26.70 -15.20 7.61
N ALA A 453 25.57 -15.38 8.25
CA ALA A 453 25.08 -16.71 8.54
C ALA A 453 24.59 -17.30 7.20
N THR A 454 25.24 -18.36 6.77
CA THR A 454 24.79 -19.25 5.71
C THR A 454 23.40 -19.76 6.05
N PRO A 455 22.39 -19.67 5.16
CA PRO A 455 21.10 -20.26 5.41
C PRO A 455 21.20 -21.79 5.40
N PRO A 456 20.50 -22.48 6.30
CA PRO A 456 20.42 -23.94 6.24
C PRO A 456 19.67 -24.39 5.00
N SER A 457 20.22 -25.35 4.31
CA SER A 457 19.61 -26.06 3.21
C SER A 457 18.37 -26.82 3.71
N SER A 458 17.18 -26.37 3.35
CA SER A 458 15.97 -27.18 3.39
C SER A 458 15.34 -27.24 2.00
N THR A 459 15.52 -28.36 1.38
CA THR A 459 14.86 -28.80 0.16
C THR A 459 13.38 -29.05 0.43
N THR A 460 12.53 -28.22 -0.12
CA THR A 460 11.17 -28.60 -0.50
C THR A 460 10.84 -27.91 -1.84
N PRO A 461 10.42 -28.65 -2.88
CA PRO A 461 10.16 -28.06 -4.17
C PRO A 461 8.74 -27.50 -4.22
N SER A 462 8.60 -26.20 -3.98
CA SER A 462 7.40 -25.49 -4.43
C SER A 462 7.61 -25.02 -5.85
N LEU A 463 6.73 -25.42 -6.74
CA LEU A 463 6.68 -25.06 -8.15
C LEU A 463 6.40 -23.55 -8.35
N SER A 464 7.37 -22.70 -8.08
CA SER A 464 7.37 -21.30 -8.48
C SER A 464 8.06 -21.18 -9.84
N ARG A 465 7.27 -21.13 -10.91
CA ARG A 465 7.79 -20.87 -12.26
C ARG A 465 8.28 -19.43 -12.35
N ALA A 466 9.50 -19.22 -12.83
CA ALA A 466 10.16 -17.92 -12.94
C ALA A 466 9.58 -17.00 -14.04
N TRP A 467 9.60 -15.70 -13.81
CA TRP A 467 9.41 -14.66 -14.83
C TRP A 467 10.73 -14.37 -15.55
N ARG A 468 10.67 -13.88 -16.78
CA ARG A 468 11.86 -13.47 -17.54
C ARG A 468 11.83 -11.98 -17.80
N ALA A 469 12.97 -11.29 -17.64
CA ALA A 469 13.16 -9.86 -17.86
C ALA A 469 14.18 -9.62 -18.99
N ALA A 470 13.97 -8.56 -19.75
CA ALA A 470 14.89 -8.06 -20.77
C ALA A 470 15.23 -6.60 -20.49
N SER A 471 16.50 -6.24 -20.52
CA SER A 471 16.97 -4.86 -20.53
C SER A 471 17.36 -4.46 -21.94
N ALA A 472 16.76 -3.39 -22.48
CA ALA A 472 17.24 -2.77 -23.71
C ALA A 472 18.36 -1.79 -23.31
N GLY A 473 19.60 -2.11 -23.70
CA GLY A 473 20.70 -1.14 -23.69
C GLY A 473 20.48 -0.18 -24.85
N ALA A 474 20.49 1.11 -24.60
CA ALA A 474 20.68 2.14 -25.63
C ALA A 474 22.15 2.45 -25.73
#